data_addd8d7d1d73db6cecc51d0600a1d444
#
_entry.id   addd8d7d1d73db6cecc51d0600a1d444
#
_cell.length_a   1.000
_cell.length_b   1.000
_cell.length_c   1.000
_cell.angle_alpha   90.00
_cell.angle_beta   90.00
_cell.angle_gamma   90.00
#
_symmetry.space_group_name_H-M   'P 1'
#
loop_
_entity.id
_entity.type
_entity.pdbx_description
1 polymer ?
#
loop_
_entity_poly.entity_id
_entity_poly.type
_entity_poly.pdbx_seq_one_letter_code
_entity_poly.pdbx_strand_id
1 'polypeptide(L)'
;MVATSYSGGQTLPTRKEIDFVPGQLLGSVSGELGLRKFIESQGYKLIVTADKDGPNSVFERELPDAEVVISQPFWPAYLTAERIAKAPKLKLAITAGIGSDHVDLQAAIDRGITVAEVTYSNSISVAEHVVMMILSLVRNYIPSYQWVVKGGWNIADCVMRSYDVEGMHVGTVAAGRIGLAVLRRLKPFDMHLHYTDRHRLPKSIEKELGLTFHKTAAEMIPVCDVVTINAPLHPETENLFDDQMFARMKRGTYLVNTARAKICNRDAVVRALESGRLAGYAGDVWFPQPAPKDHPWRTMPHHGMTPHISGTSLSAQARYAAGTLEILECWFEKRPIREEYLIVDKGKLAGTGARSYSAGDATRGAEQARRYEENKTAARTSGQPFACRIVGG
;
A
#
# COMPACT_ATOMS: atom_id res chain seq x y z
N MET A 1 6.52 -24.69 0.91
CA MET A 1 6.01 -23.34 0.57
C MET A 1 5.78 -22.55 1.85
N VAL A 2 6.27 -21.32 1.90
CA VAL A 2 6.10 -20.43 3.07
C VAL A 2 5.28 -19.24 2.65
N ALA A 3 4.18 -18.98 3.38
CA ALA A 3 3.34 -17.82 3.22
C ALA A 3 3.39 -16.97 4.49
N THR A 4 3.60 -15.68 4.35
CA THR A 4 3.53 -14.74 5.47
C THR A 4 2.21 -14.00 5.45
N SER A 5 1.57 -13.93 6.60
CA SER A 5 0.30 -13.26 6.76
C SER A 5 0.23 -12.51 8.08
N TYR A 6 -0.68 -11.56 8.13
CA TYR A 6 -1.02 -10.88 9.37
C TYR A 6 -1.91 -11.78 10.24
N SER A 7 -1.47 -12.06 11.46
CA SER A 7 -2.28 -12.70 12.49
C SER A 7 -2.53 -11.71 13.63
N GLY A 8 -3.29 -10.67 13.37
CA GLY A 8 -3.72 -9.75 14.40
C GLY A 8 -4.83 -10.34 15.24
N GLY A 9 -4.72 -10.24 16.56
CA GLY A 9 -5.84 -10.56 17.45
C GLY A 9 -7.04 -9.66 17.11
N GLN A 10 -8.22 -10.25 17.01
CA GLN A 10 -9.44 -9.52 16.76
C GLN A 10 -9.86 -8.79 18.03
N THR A 11 -9.73 -7.47 18.02
CA THR A 11 -10.26 -6.60 19.08
C THR A 11 -11.70 -6.16 18.83
N LEU A 12 -12.22 -6.40 17.62
CA LEU A 12 -13.59 -6.10 17.23
C LEU A 12 -14.38 -7.38 16.98
N PRO A 13 -15.69 -7.43 17.33
CA PRO A 13 -16.52 -8.58 17.03
C PRO A 13 -16.53 -8.84 15.53
N THR A 14 -16.26 -10.10 15.15
CA THR A 14 -16.38 -10.54 13.76
C THR A 14 -17.86 -10.51 13.37
N ARG A 15 -18.14 -9.97 12.22
CA ARG A 15 -19.45 -10.09 11.61
C ARG A 15 -19.72 -11.58 11.35
N LYS A 16 -20.71 -12.14 12.05
CA LYS A 16 -21.03 -13.59 11.95
C LYS A 16 -21.77 -13.94 10.67
N GLU A 17 -22.38 -12.95 10.03
CA GLU A 17 -23.21 -13.12 8.83
C GLU A 17 -22.55 -12.38 7.68
N ILE A 18 -22.00 -13.10 6.74
CA ILE A 18 -21.41 -12.57 5.53
C ILE A 18 -22.10 -13.29 4.36
N ASP A 19 -22.72 -12.52 3.45
CA ASP A 19 -23.48 -13.00 2.30
C ASP A 19 -22.60 -13.57 1.16
N PHE A 20 -21.49 -14.20 1.48
CA PHE A 20 -20.65 -14.90 0.52
C PHE A 20 -20.06 -16.14 1.16
N VAL A 21 -19.61 -17.08 0.36
CA VAL A 21 -19.11 -18.37 0.87
C VAL A 21 -17.98 -18.11 1.88
N PRO A 22 -18.24 -18.21 3.19
CA PRO A 22 -17.35 -17.67 4.22
C PRO A 22 -15.96 -18.27 4.18
N GLY A 23 -15.85 -19.56 3.83
CA GLY A 23 -14.56 -20.25 3.78
C GLY A 23 -13.59 -19.71 2.74
N GLN A 24 -14.05 -19.07 1.69
CA GLN A 24 -13.17 -18.48 0.66
C GLN A 24 -12.53 -17.19 1.12
N LEU A 25 -13.29 -16.30 1.74
CA LEU A 25 -12.77 -15.00 2.20
C LEU A 25 -12.13 -15.08 3.58
N LEU A 26 -12.68 -15.87 4.49
CA LEU A 26 -12.08 -16.10 5.81
C LEU A 26 -10.75 -16.83 5.71
N GLY A 27 -10.58 -17.74 4.74
CA GLY A 27 -9.28 -18.34 4.44
C GLY A 27 -8.22 -17.30 4.07
N SER A 28 -8.59 -16.26 3.33
CA SER A 28 -7.71 -15.13 3.00
C SER A 28 -7.37 -14.29 4.23
N VAL A 29 -8.35 -14.05 5.09
CA VAL A 29 -8.18 -13.26 6.33
C VAL A 29 -7.39 -14.05 7.37
N SER A 30 -7.59 -15.37 7.48
CA SER A 30 -6.84 -16.23 8.39
C SER A 30 -5.39 -16.47 7.98
N GLY A 31 -5.00 -16.00 6.81
CA GLY A 31 -3.61 -16.02 6.37
C GLY A 31 -3.23 -17.13 5.43
N GLU A 32 -4.12 -18.03 5.11
CA GLU A 32 -3.85 -19.14 4.19
C GLU A 32 -4.27 -18.83 2.74
N LEU A 33 -4.97 -17.73 2.50
CA LEU A 33 -5.52 -17.35 1.20
C LEU A 33 -6.39 -18.46 0.56
N GLY A 34 -6.90 -19.38 1.36
CA GLY A 34 -7.64 -20.56 0.87
C GLY A 34 -6.80 -21.60 0.13
N LEU A 35 -5.47 -21.51 0.17
CA LEU A 35 -4.57 -22.27 -0.69
C LEU A 35 -4.14 -23.64 -0.14
N ARG A 36 -4.32 -23.90 1.14
CA ARG A 36 -3.79 -25.12 1.79
C ARG A 36 -4.17 -26.41 1.05
N LYS A 37 -5.46 -26.61 0.81
CA LYS A 37 -5.94 -27.83 0.14
C LYS A 37 -5.33 -28.00 -1.25
N PHE A 38 -5.20 -26.92 -2.01
CA PHE A 38 -4.59 -26.95 -3.34
C PHE A 38 -3.11 -27.32 -3.25
N ILE A 39 -2.33 -26.63 -2.42
CA ILE A 39 -0.89 -26.81 -2.27
C ILE A 39 -0.56 -28.22 -1.77
N GLU A 40 -1.29 -28.71 -0.77
CA GLU A 40 -1.10 -30.07 -0.24
C GLU A 40 -1.47 -31.16 -1.26
N SER A 41 -2.48 -30.92 -2.11
CA SER A 41 -2.81 -31.83 -3.21
C SER A 41 -1.72 -31.94 -4.28
N GLN A 42 -0.84 -30.92 -4.38
CA GLN A 42 0.33 -30.94 -5.25
C GLN A 42 1.57 -31.59 -4.59
N GLY A 43 1.41 -32.16 -3.39
CA GLY A 43 2.51 -32.79 -2.66
C GLY A 43 3.44 -31.84 -1.90
N TYR A 44 3.04 -30.57 -1.75
CA TYR A 44 3.83 -29.56 -1.04
C TYR A 44 3.30 -29.29 0.37
N LYS A 45 4.20 -29.00 1.29
CA LYS A 45 3.86 -28.53 2.64
C LYS A 45 3.63 -27.02 2.59
N LEU A 46 2.49 -26.54 3.09
CA LEU A 46 2.23 -25.12 3.31
C LEU A 46 2.53 -24.74 4.76
N ILE A 47 3.46 -23.81 4.96
CA ILE A 47 3.76 -23.22 6.26
C ILE A 47 3.27 -21.78 6.23
N VAL A 48 2.37 -21.44 7.15
CA VAL A 48 1.82 -20.08 7.33
C VAL A 48 2.32 -19.54 8.64
N THR A 49 2.88 -18.32 8.60
CA THR A 49 3.43 -17.69 9.81
C THR A 49 3.27 -16.16 9.76
N ALA A 50 3.08 -15.57 10.94
CA ALA A 50 3.24 -14.14 11.17
C ALA A 50 4.62 -13.81 11.78
N ASP A 51 5.33 -14.83 12.27
CA ASP A 51 6.65 -14.73 12.87
C ASP A 51 7.72 -14.72 11.76
N LYS A 52 8.06 -13.50 11.32
CA LYS A 52 8.93 -13.22 10.17
C LYS A 52 10.15 -12.36 10.46
N ASP A 53 10.26 -11.88 11.70
CA ASP A 53 11.29 -10.92 12.09
C ASP A 53 12.28 -11.51 13.10
N GLY A 54 13.56 -11.33 12.82
CA GLY A 54 14.66 -11.81 13.65
C GLY A 54 15.20 -13.18 13.24
N PRO A 55 16.40 -13.51 13.68
CA PRO A 55 17.17 -14.67 13.20
C PRO A 55 16.56 -16.02 13.57
N ASN A 56 15.70 -16.06 14.60
CA ASN A 56 15.07 -17.27 15.10
C ASN A 56 13.58 -17.36 14.72
N SER A 57 13.09 -16.47 13.83
CA SER A 57 11.71 -16.52 13.39
C SER A 57 11.39 -17.80 12.63
N VAL A 58 10.11 -18.17 12.62
CA VAL A 58 9.65 -19.31 11.81
C VAL A 58 10.02 -19.10 10.34
N PHE A 59 9.87 -17.87 9.84
CA PHE A 59 10.22 -17.55 8.46
C PHE A 59 11.70 -17.82 8.15
N GLU A 60 12.63 -17.39 9.01
CA GLU A 60 14.07 -17.61 8.82
C GLU A 60 14.42 -19.10 8.87
N ARG A 61 13.78 -19.89 9.76
CA ARG A 61 14.06 -21.32 9.88
C ARG A 61 13.58 -22.13 8.67
N GLU A 62 12.44 -21.73 8.10
CA GLU A 62 11.82 -22.47 6.99
C GLU A 62 12.31 -21.99 5.61
N LEU A 63 12.95 -20.82 5.55
CA LEU A 63 13.41 -20.19 4.32
C LEU A 63 14.42 -21.05 3.52
N PRO A 64 15.41 -21.76 4.12
CA PRO A 64 16.35 -22.59 3.39
C PRO A 64 15.72 -23.71 2.58
N ASP A 65 14.57 -24.20 3.00
CA ASP A 65 13.83 -25.29 2.35
C ASP A 65 12.68 -24.80 1.47
N ALA A 66 12.42 -23.48 1.45
CA ALA A 66 11.32 -22.90 0.69
C ALA A 66 11.61 -22.89 -0.81
N GLU A 67 10.75 -23.50 -1.61
CA GLU A 67 10.76 -23.38 -3.07
C GLU A 67 9.91 -22.19 -3.54
N VAL A 68 8.86 -21.87 -2.79
CA VAL A 68 7.96 -20.75 -3.07
C VAL A 68 7.75 -19.95 -1.79
N VAL A 69 7.89 -18.63 -1.88
CA VAL A 69 7.53 -17.69 -0.82
C VAL A 69 6.34 -16.84 -1.27
N ILE A 70 5.31 -16.78 -0.42
CA ILE A 70 4.14 -15.91 -0.63
C ILE A 70 4.13 -14.87 0.48
N SER A 71 4.16 -13.61 0.10
CA SER A 71 4.17 -12.47 1.02
C SER A 71 3.00 -11.52 0.72
N GLN A 72 2.69 -10.64 1.65
CA GLN A 72 1.63 -9.64 1.50
C GLN A 72 2.22 -8.23 1.70
N PRO A 73 1.88 -7.23 0.86
CA PRO A 73 2.53 -5.93 0.90
C PRO A 73 2.19 -5.12 2.16
N PHE A 74 1.07 -5.39 2.82
CA PHE A 74 0.66 -4.74 4.07
C PHE A 74 1.28 -5.37 5.33
N TRP A 75 1.83 -6.61 5.23
CA TRP A 75 2.61 -7.30 6.26
C TRP A 75 3.77 -8.06 5.64
N PRO A 76 4.73 -7.34 5.01
CA PRO A 76 5.71 -7.98 4.15
C PRO A 76 6.75 -8.77 4.96
N ALA A 77 7.09 -9.97 4.47
CA ALA A 77 8.37 -10.59 4.77
C ALA A 77 9.38 -10.05 3.76
N TYR A 78 10.30 -9.22 4.23
CA TYR A 78 11.32 -8.66 3.35
C TYR A 78 12.26 -9.75 2.85
N LEU A 79 12.26 -10.01 1.54
CA LEU A 79 13.21 -10.89 0.86
C LEU A 79 14.43 -10.07 0.45
N THR A 80 15.32 -9.82 1.40
CA THR A 80 16.61 -9.14 1.16
C THR A 80 17.56 -10.03 0.38
N ALA A 81 18.63 -9.46 -0.21
CA ALA A 81 19.69 -10.24 -0.85
C ALA A 81 20.27 -11.31 0.09
N GLU A 82 20.44 -10.98 1.37
CA GLU A 82 20.91 -11.93 2.40
C GLU A 82 19.92 -13.11 2.57
N ARG A 83 18.62 -12.82 2.66
CA ARG A 83 17.58 -13.85 2.78
C ARG A 83 17.47 -14.70 1.52
N ILE A 84 17.55 -14.08 0.36
CA ILE A 84 17.60 -14.79 -0.93
C ILE A 84 18.82 -15.72 -0.99
N ALA A 85 19.98 -15.27 -0.51
CA ALA A 85 21.19 -16.11 -0.44
C ALA A 85 21.02 -17.33 0.47
N LYS A 86 20.26 -17.20 1.57
CA LYS A 86 19.92 -18.30 2.51
C LYS A 86 18.83 -19.25 1.99
N ALA A 87 18.20 -18.95 0.86
CA ALA A 87 17.12 -19.73 0.26
C ALA A 87 17.55 -20.43 -1.03
N PRO A 88 18.42 -21.46 -0.98
CA PRO A 88 19.00 -22.07 -2.17
C PRO A 88 17.96 -22.76 -3.07
N LYS A 89 16.82 -23.17 -2.51
CA LYS A 89 15.74 -23.84 -3.22
C LYS A 89 14.68 -22.88 -3.79
N LEU A 90 14.75 -21.57 -3.46
CA LEU A 90 13.74 -20.59 -3.84
C LEU A 90 13.73 -20.38 -5.37
N LYS A 91 12.58 -20.58 -5.98
CA LYS A 91 12.33 -20.45 -7.42
C LYS A 91 11.27 -19.41 -7.75
N LEU A 92 10.32 -19.19 -6.83
CA LEU A 92 9.18 -18.29 -7.04
C LEU A 92 8.90 -17.47 -5.78
N ALA A 93 8.81 -16.16 -5.93
CA ALA A 93 8.32 -15.25 -4.90
C ALA A 93 7.02 -14.59 -5.38
N ILE A 94 5.95 -14.71 -4.61
CA ILE A 94 4.63 -14.15 -4.94
C ILE A 94 4.28 -13.05 -3.94
N THR A 95 3.96 -11.88 -4.44
CA THR A 95 3.29 -10.84 -3.68
C THR A 95 1.78 -11.03 -3.84
N ALA A 96 1.11 -11.54 -2.80
CA ALA A 96 -0.35 -11.62 -2.75
C ALA A 96 -0.93 -10.21 -2.51
N GLY A 97 -0.93 -9.40 -3.54
CA GLY A 97 -1.25 -7.99 -3.55
C GLY A 97 -0.47 -7.23 -4.61
N ILE A 98 -0.40 -5.92 -4.48
CA ILE A 98 0.34 -5.03 -5.38
C ILE A 98 1.46 -4.33 -4.61
N GLY A 99 2.67 -4.38 -5.17
CA GLY A 99 3.87 -3.75 -4.62
C GLY A 99 4.88 -4.75 -4.11
N SER A 100 5.85 -5.08 -4.95
CA SER A 100 6.96 -6.03 -4.67
C SER A 100 8.22 -5.32 -4.17
N ASP A 101 8.11 -4.12 -3.64
CA ASP A 101 9.20 -3.31 -3.09
C ASP A 101 9.84 -3.91 -1.81
N HIS A 102 9.26 -4.96 -1.27
CA HIS A 102 9.82 -5.77 -0.17
C HIS A 102 10.69 -6.95 -0.65
N VAL A 103 10.84 -7.14 -1.97
CA VAL A 103 11.70 -8.15 -2.59
C VAL A 103 12.91 -7.46 -3.23
N ASP A 104 14.12 -7.96 -2.94
CA ASP A 104 15.32 -7.55 -3.65
C ASP A 104 15.28 -8.10 -5.09
N LEU A 105 14.82 -7.26 -6.01
CA LEU A 105 14.62 -7.68 -7.40
C LEU A 105 15.94 -7.99 -8.10
N GLN A 106 17.04 -7.31 -7.76
CA GLN A 106 18.34 -7.59 -8.37
C GLN A 106 18.86 -8.96 -7.92
N ALA A 107 18.79 -9.26 -6.62
CA ALA A 107 19.16 -10.58 -6.13
C ALA A 107 18.27 -11.69 -6.70
N ALA A 108 16.99 -11.42 -6.93
CA ALA A 108 16.09 -12.35 -7.59
C ALA A 108 16.47 -12.57 -9.06
N ILE A 109 16.82 -11.50 -9.80
CA ILE A 109 17.34 -11.57 -11.17
C ILE A 109 18.60 -12.42 -11.23
N ASP A 110 19.58 -12.12 -10.38
CA ASP A 110 20.90 -12.79 -10.34
C ASP A 110 20.77 -14.29 -10.03
N ARG A 111 19.76 -14.66 -9.25
CA ARG A 111 19.44 -16.03 -8.86
C ARG A 111 18.45 -16.73 -9.78
N GLY A 112 17.93 -16.06 -10.80
CA GLY A 112 16.91 -16.61 -11.69
C GLY A 112 15.57 -16.93 -11.02
N ILE A 113 15.25 -16.25 -9.92
CA ILE A 113 13.99 -16.40 -9.20
C ILE A 113 12.90 -15.63 -9.94
N THR A 114 11.77 -16.29 -10.21
CA THR A 114 10.59 -15.60 -10.73
C THR A 114 9.93 -14.80 -9.60
N VAL A 115 9.65 -13.52 -9.86
CA VAL A 115 8.88 -12.67 -8.95
C VAL A 115 7.58 -12.29 -9.63
N ALA A 116 6.46 -12.57 -8.96
CA ALA A 116 5.13 -12.26 -9.45
C ALA A 116 4.32 -11.52 -8.39
N GLU A 117 3.41 -10.65 -8.81
CA GLU A 117 2.44 -9.99 -7.93
C GLU A 117 1.02 -10.10 -8.49
N VAL A 118 0.04 -10.15 -7.58
CA VAL A 118 -1.37 -10.21 -8.00
C VAL A 118 -1.84 -8.81 -8.40
N THR A 119 -1.45 -8.42 -9.59
CA THR A 119 -1.76 -7.13 -10.19
C THR A 119 -3.28 -6.96 -10.38
N TYR A 120 -3.81 -5.74 -10.27
CA TYR A 120 -5.22 -5.35 -10.33
C TYR A 120 -6.09 -5.77 -9.12
N SER A 121 -5.60 -6.56 -8.20
CA SER A 121 -6.39 -7.12 -7.11
C SER A 121 -7.03 -6.08 -6.19
N ASN A 122 -6.34 -4.97 -5.92
CA ASN A 122 -6.78 -3.98 -4.94
C ASN A 122 -7.07 -2.57 -5.50
N SER A 123 -6.86 -2.33 -6.79
CA SER A 123 -6.98 -0.97 -7.37
C SER A 123 -8.34 -0.32 -7.10
N ILE A 124 -9.42 -1.10 -7.18
CA ILE A 124 -10.78 -0.64 -6.88
C ILE A 124 -10.91 -0.29 -5.40
N SER A 125 -10.48 -1.18 -4.53
CA SER A 125 -10.58 -1.00 -3.06
C SER A 125 -9.79 0.23 -2.60
N VAL A 126 -8.57 0.42 -3.11
CA VAL A 126 -7.77 1.61 -2.82
C VAL A 126 -8.46 2.87 -3.34
N ALA A 127 -8.98 2.86 -4.57
CA ALA A 127 -9.65 4.01 -5.14
C ALA A 127 -10.89 4.42 -4.34
N GLU A 128 -11.68 3.47 -3.88
CA GLU A 128 -12.84 3.73 -3.02
C GLU A 128 -12.44 4.26 -1.64
N HIS A 129 -11.37 3.72 -1.08
CA HIS A 129 -10.81 4.22 0.18
C HIS A 129 -10.29 5.66 0.04
N VAL A 130 -9.63 6.01 -1.06
CA VAL A 130 -9.20 7.39 -1.36
C VAL A 130 -10.40 8.34 -1.42
N VAL A 131 -11.46 7.98 -2.13
CA VAL A 131 -12.67 8.81 -2.23
C VAL A 131 -13.32 8.98 -0.84
N MET A 132 -13.44 7.91 -0.08
CA MET A 132 -13.92 7.97 1.32
C MET A 132 -13.06 8.92 2.16
N MET A 133 -11.74 8.85 2.06
CA MET A 133 -10.82 9.74 2.79
C MET A 133 -11.01 11.20 2.38
N ILE A 134 -11.12 11.50 1.08
CA ILE A 134 -11.38 12.86 0.58
C ILE A 134 -12.67 13.40 1.21
N LEU A 135 -13.76 12.66 1.11
CA LEU A 135 -15.06 13.07 1.66
C LEU A 135 -14.99 13.21 3.19
N SER A 136 -14.31 12.29 3.88
CA SER A 136 -14.16 12.34 5.34
C SER A 136 -13.39 13.58 5.81
N LEU A 137 -12.36 13.99 5.08
CA LEU A 137 -11.61 15.21 5.39
C LEU A 137 -12.42 16.47 5.09
N VAL A 138 -12.93 16.58 3.85
CA VAL A 138 -13.64 17.79 3.39
C VAL A 138 -14.94 18.01 4.16
N ARG A 139 -15.65 16.93 4.54
CA ARG A 139 -16.88 16.98 5.36
C ARG A 139 -16.63 17.01 6.85
N ASN A 140 -15.37 17.08 7.30
CA ASN A 140 -14.99 17.07 8.73
C ASN A 140 -15.63 15.91 9.51
N TYR A 141 -15.76 14.73 8.88
CA TYR A 141 -16.51 13.60 9.42
C TYR A 141 -15.93 13.05 10.72
N ILE A 142 -14.61 12.81 10.75
CA ILE A 142 -13.96 12.15 11.90
C ILE A 142 -14.10 12.96 13.19
N PRO A 143 -13.78 14.26 13.24
CA PRO A 143 -13.99 15.07 14.44
C PRO A 143 -15.47 15.16 14.84
N SER A 144 -16.38 15.28 13.85
CA SER A 144 -17.82 15.33 14.12
C SER A 144 -18.35 14.03 14.75
N TYR A 145 -17.91 12.88 14.22
CA TYR A 145 -18.21 11.57 14.80
C TYR A 145 -17.68 11.43 16.24
N GLN A 146 -16.41 11.80 16.45
CA GLN A 146 -15.79 11.72 17.77
C GLN A 146 -16.51 12.62 18.80
N TRP A 147 -17.00 13.78 18.37
CA TRP A 147 -17.76 14.70 19.20
C TRP A 147 -19.04 14.05 19.71
N VAL A 148 -19.81 13.43 18.81
CA VAL A 148 -21.05 12.71 19.17
C VAL A 148 -20.76 11.52 20.08
N VAL A 149 -19.75 10.71 19.80
CA VAL A 149 -19.37 9.56 20.63
C VAL A 149 -19.02 9.96 22.05
N LYS A 150 -18.44 11.17 22.23
CA LYS A 150 -18.11 11.73 23.56
C LYS A 150 -19.31 12.40 24.24
N GLY A 151 -20.52 12.31 23.69
CA GLY A 151 -21.71 12.92 24.22
C GLY A 151 -21.87 14.42 23.91
N GLY A 152 -21.03 14.97 23.04
CA GLY A 152 -21.09 16.36 22.61
C GLY A 152 -22.16 16.60 21.54
N TRP A 153 -22.62 17.85 21.46
CA TRP A 153 -23.56 18.31 20.43
C TRP A 153 -23.25 19.76 20.06
N ASN A 154 -22.19 19.97 19.29
CA ASN A 154 -21.76 21.28 18.83
C ASN A 154 -21.74 21.36 17.32
N ILE A 155 -22.81 21.86 16.72
CA ILE A 155 -22.95 21.99 15.27
C ILE A 155 -21.92 22.97 14.70
N ALA A 156 -21.67 24.09 15.41
CA ALA A 156 -20.75 25.11 14.94
C ALA A 156 -19.35 24.57 14.71
N ASP A 157 -18.79 23.83 15.67
CA ASP A 157 -17.45 23.23 15.55
C ASP A 157 -17.39 22.19 14.44
N CYS A 158 -18.47 21.43 14.24
CA CYS A 158 -18.55 20.43 13.18
C CYS A 158 -18.54 21.05 11.78
N VAL A 159 -19.27 22.17 11.58
CA VAL A 159 -19.44 22.78 10.25
C VAL A 159 -18.35 23.79 9.89
N MET A 160 -17.62 24.34 10.84
CA MET A 160 -16.56 25.35 10.60
C MET A 160 -15.50 24.91 9.60
N ARG A 161 -15.34 23.60 9.40
CA ARG A 161 -14.33 22.99 8.51
C ARG A 161 -14.97 22.04 7.50
N SER A 162 -16.27 22.13 7.30
CA SER A 162 -17.02 21.26 6.39
C SER A 162 -17.38 22.02 5.12
N TYR A 163 -17.01 21.47 3.97
CA TYR A 163 -17.26 22.04 2.66
C TYR A 163 -17.89 21.00 1.73
N ASP A 164 -18.53 21.44 0.68
CA ASP A 164 -18.92 20.57 -0.43
C ASP A 164 -17.73 20.36 -1.37
N VAL A 165 -17.66 19.20 -1.99
CA VAL A 165 -16.60 18.89 -2.96
C VAL A 165 -16.92 19.36 -4.37
N GLU A 166 -18.18 19.68 -4.65
CA GLU A 166 -18.61 20.25 -5.93
C GLU A 166 -17.79 21.50 -6.27
N GLY A 167 -17.32 21.58 -7.50
CA GLY A 167 -16.48 22.68 -7.98
C GLY A 167 -15.05 22.72 -7.42
N MET A 168 -14.66 21.85 -6.48
CA MET A 168 -13.28 21.78 -6.03
C MET A 168 -12.37 21.17 -7.10
N HIS A 169 -11.13 21.62 -7.13
CA HIS A 169 -10.07 21.07 -7.97
C HIS A 169 -9.38 19.91 -7.25
N VAL A 170 -9.44 18.71 -7.81
CA VAL A 170 -8.73 17.54 -7.29
C VAL A 170 -7.65 17.07 -8.26
N GLY A 171 -6.43 16.91 -7.76
CA GLY A 171 -5.30 16.44 -8.55
C GLY A 171 -4.76 15.10 -8.07
N THR A 172 -4.45 14.18 -9.00
CA THR A 172 -3.72 12.94 -8.67
C THR A 172 -2.29 12.97 -9.16
N VAL A 173 -1.38 12.65 -8.27
CA VAL A 173 0.02 12.36 -8.62
C VAL A 173 0.09 10.89 -9.01
N ALA A 174 0.34 10.64 -10.26
CA ALA A 174 0.15 9.43 -11.05
C ALA A 174 -1.33 9.08 -11.34
N ALA A 175 -1.59 8.82 -12.61
CA ALA A 175 -2.90 8.44 -13.15
C ALA A 175 -2.88 7.02 -13.72
N GLY A 176 -2.12 6.14 -13.09
CA GLY A 176 -2.14 4.71 -13.34
C GLY A 176 -3.48 4.08 -12.96
N ARG A 177 -3.50 2.78 -12.70
CA ARG A 177 -4.73 2.02 -12.40
C ARG A 177 -5.53 2.60 -11.24
N ILE A 178 -4.87 2.94 -10.13
CA ILE A 178 -5.52 3.50 -8.94
C ILE A 178 -5.93 4.95 -9.20
N GLY A 179 -5.00 5.80 -9.64
CA GLY A 179 -5.28 7.22 -9.87
C GLY A 179 -6.42 7.44 -10.87
N LEU A 180 -6.43 6.69 -11.98
CA LEU A 180 -7.52 6.75 -12.95
C LEU A 180 -8.85 6.24 -12.37
N ALA A 181 -8.82 5.19 -11.54
CA ALA A 181 -10.02 4.69 -10.86
C ALA A 181 -10.56 5.69 -9.84
N VAL A 182 -9.69 6.46 -9.16
CA VAL A 182 -10.08 7.58 -8.30
C VAL A 182 -10.75 8.69 -9.11
N LEU A 183 -10.11 9.14 -10.20
CA LEU A 183 -10.67 10.20 -11.07
C LEU A 183 -12.06 9.82 -11.62
N ARG A 184 -12.24 8.57 -12.07
CA ARG A 184 -13.56 8.08 -12.54
C ARG A 184 -14.63 8.13 -11.46
N ARG A 185 -14.28 7.86 -10.19
CA ARG A 185 -15.20 7.91 -9.05
C ARG A 185 -15.49 9.32 -8.58
N LEU A 186 -14.57 10.25 -8.79
CA LEU A 186 -14.73 11.65 -8.42
C LEU A 186 -15.50 12.46 -9.49
N LYS A 187 -15.57 11.96 -10.73
CA LYS A 187 -16.31 12.64 -11.82
C LYS A 187 -17.76 12.99 -11.46
N PRO A 188 -18.57 12.06 -10.89
CA PRO A 188 -19.96 12.38 -10.53
C PRO A 188 -20.12 13.32 -9.33
N PHE A 189 -19.05 13.75 -8.69
CA PHE A 189 -19.10 14.79 -7.65
C PHE A 189 -18.90 16.21 -8.21
N ASP A 190 -18.92 16.37 -9.54
CA ASP A 190 -18.77 17.65 -10.25
C ASP A 190 -17.51 18.42 -9.87
N MET A 191 -16.42 17.68 -9.59
CA MET A 191 -15.10 18.23 -9.31
C MET A 191 -14.34 18.51 -10.61
N HIS A 192 -13.43 19.48 -10.58
CA HIS A 192 -12.46 19.71 -11.64
C HIS A 192 -11.27 18.76 -11.48
N LEU A 193 -11.07 17.86 -12.46
CA LEU A 193 -10.13 16.75 -12.34
C LEU A 193 -8.80 17.08 -13.02
N HIS A 194 -7.71 16.95 -12.25
CA HIS A 194 -6.34 17.18 -12.68
C HIS A 194 -5.48 15.94 -12.47
N TYR A 195 -4.44 15.79 -13.28
CA TYR A 195 -3.47 14.74 -13.06
C TYR A 195 -2.08 15.12 -13.57
N THR A 196 -1.08 14.48 -12.99
CA THR A 196 0.27 14.39 -13.52
C THR A 196 0.69 12.92 -13.58
N ASP A 197 1.40 12.55 -14.62
CA ASP A 197 1.96 11.20 -14.79
C ASP A 197 3.18 11.27 -15.72
N ARG A 198 4.09 10.31 -15.61
CA ARG A 198 5.21 10.17 -16.57
C ARG A 198 4.71 9.86 -17.98
N HIS A 199 3.57 9.21 -18.07
CA HIS A 199 2.90 8.89 -19.34
C HIS A 199 1.52 9.55 -19.39
N ARG A 200 1.37 10.49 -20.32
CA ARG A 200 0.09 11.15 -20.53
C ARG A 200 -0.99 10.13 -20.93
N LEU A 201 -2.16 10.25 -20.33
CA LEU A 201 -3.33 9.43 -20.67
C LEU A 201 -3.77 9.65 -22.13
N PRO A 202 -4.40 8.66 -22.77
CA PRO A 202 -5.01 8.84 -24.07
C PRO A 202 -6.00 10.01 -24.07
N LYS A 203 -6.01 10.79 -25.15
CA LYS A 203 -6.90 11.95 -25.29
C LYS A 203 -8.38 11.59 -25.17
N SER A 204 -8.76 10.36 -25.54
CA SER A 204 -10.12 9.85 -25.35
C SER A 204 -10.53 9.81 -23.90
N ILE A 205 -9.64 9.36 -23.01
CA ILE A 205 -9.86 9.30 -21.56
C ILE A 205 -9.87 10.72 -20.96
N GLU A 206 -8.95 11.58 -21.38
CA GLU A 206 -8.95 12.99 -20.97
C GLU A 206 -10.28 13.66 -21.29
N LYS A 207 -10.79 13.44 -22.51
CA LYS A 207 -12.08 13.98 -22.95
C LYS A 207 -13.26 13.36 -22.20
N GLU A 208 -13.28 12.05 -22.02
CA GLU A 208 -14.34 11.31 -21.31
C GLU A 208 -14.54 11.87 -19.89
N LEU A 209 -13.43 12.09 -19.19
CA LEU A 209 -13.46 12.51 -17.79
C LEU A 209 -13.33 14.02 -17.59
N GLY A 210 -12.99 14.78 -18.63
CA GLY A 210 -12.72 16.22 -18.53
C GLY A 210 -11.42 16.52 -17.78
N LEU A 211 -10.36 15.72 -18.02
CA LEU A 211 -9.10 15.83 -17.29
C LEU A 211 -8.21 16.95 -17.78
N THR A 212 -7.58 17.64 -16.86
CA THR A 212 -6.47 18.58 -17.12
C THR A 212 -5.13 17.92 -16.79
N PHE A 213 -4.27 17.78 -17.79
CA PHE A 213 -2.92 17.24 -17.63
C PHE A 213 -1.93 18.32 -17.21
N HIS A 214 -1.06 18.02 -16.27
CA HIS A 214 0.08 18.82 -15.87
C HIS A 214 1.38 18.00 -16.05
N LYS A 215 2.45 18.64 -16.52
CA LYS A 215 3.73 17.94 -16.75
C LYS A 215 4.37 17.46 -15.45
N THR A 216 4.19 18.20 -14.37
CA THR A 216 4.79 17.91 -13.07
C THR A 216 3.78 18.10 -11.93
N ALA A 217 4.03 17.46 -10.78
CA ALA A 217 3.26 17.70 -9.56
C ALA A 217 3.36 19.18 -9.14
N ALA A 218 4.53 19.80 -9.29
CA ALA A 218 4.76 21.19 -8.95
C ALA A 218 3.94 22.20 -9.77
N GLU A 219 3.53 21.83 -11.00
CA GLU A 219 2.60 22.62 -11.83
C GLU A 219 1.13 22.38 -11.44
N MET A 220 0.80 21.16 -10.99
CA MET A 220 -0.57 20.77 -10.67
C MET A 220 -1.03 21.28 -9.30
N ILE A 221 -0.20 21.11 -8.27
CA ILE A 221 -0.62 21.33 -6.88
C ILE A 221 -1.08 22.77 -6.56
N PRO A 222 -0.56 23.85 -7.18
CA PRO A 222 -1.02 25.21 -6.89
C PRO A 222 -2.48 25.46 -7.27
N VAL A 223 -3.06 24.67 -8.17
CA VAL A 223 -4.45 24.84 -8.60
C VAL A 223 -5.43 23.92 -7.87
N CYS A 224 -4.92 22.91 -7.13
CA CYS A 224 -5.75 21.90 -6.48
C CYS A 224 -6.19 22.31 -5.06
N ASP A 225 -7.42 21.97 -4.72
CA ASP A 225 -7.97 22.05 -3.37
C ASP A 225 -7.79 20.71 -2.64
N VAL A 226 -7.73 19.61 -3.41
CA VAL A 226 -7.46 18.26 -2.92
C VAL A 226 -6.36 17.64 -3.77
N VAL A 227 -5.36 17.02 -3.14
CA VAL A 227 -4.32 16.27 -3.83
C VAL A 227 -4.31 14.83 -3.32
N THR A 228 -4.23 13.86 -4.22
CA THR A 228 -4.06 12.44 -3.87
C THR A 228 -2.82 11.86 -4.52
N ILE A 229 -2.09 11.05 -3.76
CA ILE A 229 -0.84 10.42 -4.18
C ILE A 229 -1.12 8.96 -4.50
N ASN A 230 -0.91 8.59 -5.79
CA ASN A 230 -1.07 7.24 -6.29
C ASN A 230 0.19 6.75 -7.04
N ALA A 231 1.29 7.48 -6.87
CA ALA A 231 2.59 7.15 -7.46
C ALA A 231 3.31 6.06 -6.65
N PRO A 232 4.07 5.17 -7.30
CA PRO A 232 4.97 4.27 -6.60
C PRO A 232 6.10 5.06 -5.91
N LEU A 233 6.72 4.43 -4.92
CA LEU A 233 7.91 5.00 -4.28
C LEU A 233 9.14 4.77 -5.15
N HIS A 234 9.74 5.85 -5.56
CA HIS A 234 10.97 5.91 -6.37
C HIS A 234 11.90 6.97 -5.79
N PRO A 235 13.23 7.06 -6.07
CA PRO A 235 14.06 8.19 -5.64
C PRO A 235 13.45 9.54 -6.07
N GLU A 236 12.84 9.57 -7.27
CA GLU A 236 12.21 10.79 -7.78
C GLU A 236 10.95 11.17 -7.02
N THR A 237 10.33 10.22 -6.31
CA THR A 237 9.11 10.42 -5.52
C THR A 237 9.35 10.35 -4.01
N GLU A 238 10.52 9.88 -3.54
CA GLU A 238 10.87 9.90 -2.12
C GLU A 238 11.02 11.35 -1.64
N ASN A 239 10.29 11.72 -0.60
CA ASN A 239 10.16 13.09 -0.09
C ASN A 239 9.71 14.12 -1.15
N LEU A 240 8.97 13.69 -2.16
CA LEU A 240 8.38 14.60 -3.15
C LEU A 240 7.53 15.70 -2.48
N PHE A 241 6.82 15.34 -1.42
CA PHE A 241 6.06 16.29 -0.62
C PHE A 241 6.85 16.70 0.63
N ASP A 242 7.75 17.63 0.42
CA ASP A 242 8.55 18.33 1.42
C ASP A 242 7.98 19.74 1.71
N ASP A 243 8.68 20.52 2.56
CA ASP A 243 8.26 21.89 2.89
C ASP A 243 8.16 22.79 1.65
N GLN A 244 9.01 22.62 0.63
CA GLN A 244 8.97 23.42 -0.60
C GLN A 244 7.73 23.08 -1.42
N MET A 245 7.39 21.78 -1.51
CA MET A 245 6.21 21.33 -2.21
C MET A 245 4.93 21.78 -1.48
N PHE A 246 4.89 21.68 -0.13
CA PHE A 246 3.77 22.21 0.66
C PHE A 246 3.62 23.72 0.52
N ALA A 247 4.71 24.47 0.42
CA ALA A 247 4.65 25.93 0.21
C ALA A 247 3.97 26.33 -1.12
N ARG A 248 4.00 25.45 -2.13
CA ARG A 248 3.34 25.67 -3.43
C ARG A 248 1.83 25.40 -3.41
N MET A 249 1.34 24.65 -2.44
CA MET A 249 -0.09 24.36 -2.31
C MET A 249 -0.88 25.62 -1.96
N LYS A 250 -2.16 25.64 -2.33
CA LYS A 250 -3.10 26.61 -1.75
C LYS A 250 -3.12 26.46 -0.24
N ARG A 251 -3.32 27.52 0.51
CA ARG A 251 -3.59 27.42 1.94
C ARG A 251 -4.94 26.70 2.14
N GLY A 252 -4.97 25.70 3.00
CA GLY A 252 -6.17 24.91 3.26
C GLY A 252 -6.39 23.75 2.29
N THR A 253 -5.37 23.33 1.55
CA THR A 253 -5.43 22.11 0.70
C THR A 253 -5.55 20.86 1.54
N TYR A 254 -6.29 19.87 1.05
CA TYR A 254 -6.36 18.51 1.61
C TYR A 254 -5.40 17.59 0.86
N LEU A 255 -4.72 16.70 1.60
CA LEU A 255 -3.80 15.71 1.02
C LEU A 255 -4.19 14.29 1.43
N VAL A 256 -4.25 13.37 0.46
CA VAL A 256 -4.50 11.94 0.69
C VAL A 256 -3.34 11.11 0.14
N ASN A 257 -2.77 10.24 0.98
CA ASN A 257 -1.67 9.36 0.59
C ASN A 257 -1.97 7.90 0.97
N THR A 258 -2.34 7.11 -0.01
CA THR A 258 -2.51 5.65 0.13
C THR A 258 -1.43 4.87 -0.63
N ALA A 259 -0.40 5.56 -1.15
CA ALA A 259 0.67 4.96 -1.93
C ALA A 259 1.82 4.45 -1.04
N ARG A 260 2.72 5.34 -0.65
CA ARG A 260 3.83 5.02 0.28
C ARG A 260 4.12 6.22 1.18
N ALA A 261 4.36 5.97 2.47
CA ALA A 261 4.60 7.02 3.46
C ALA A 261 5.79 7.92 3.09
N LYS A 262 6.87 7.34 2.61
CA LYS A 262 8.11 8.05 2.25
C LYS A 262 8.00 9.02 1.06
N ILE A 263 6.88 9.02 0.35
CA ILE A 263 6.63 10.05 -0.68
C ILE A 263 6.40 11.42 -0.02
N CYS A 264 5.95 11.43 1.23
CA CYS A 264 5.83 12.64 2.04
C CYS A 264 6.94 12.67 3.10
N ASN A 265 7.58 13.81 3.24
CA ASN A 265 8.45 14.04 4.38
C ASN A 265 7.61 14.06 5.66
N ARG A 266 7.94 13.16 6.60
CA ARG A 266 7.16 12.92 7.83
C ARG A 266 6.88 14.19 8.63
N ASP A 267 7.94 14.96 8.87
CA ASP A 267 7.89 16.11 9.75
C ASP A 267 7.32 17.35 9.02
N ALA A 268 7.54 17.45 7.70
CA ALA A 268 6.95 18.51 6.87
C ALA A 268 5.42 18.38 6.79
N VAL A 269 4.85 17.16 6.79
CA VAL A 269 3.39 16.96 6.88
C VAL A 269 2.85 17.55 8.17
N VAL A 270 3.51 17.29 9.31
CA VAL A 270 3.08 17.82 10.61
C VAL A 270 3.10 19.34 10.61
N ARG A 271 4.22 19.96 10.18
CA ARG A 271 4.34 21.42 10.08
C ARG A 271 3.29 22.04 9.13
N ALA A 272 2.99 21.39 8.03
CA ALA A 272 1.98 21.85 7.08
C ALA A 272 0.57 21.85 7.67
N LEU A 273 0.24 20.87 8.51
CA LEU A 273 -1.03 20.83 9.25
C LEU A 273 -1.07 21.86 10.37
N GLU A 274 -0.03 21.99 11.18
CA GLU A 274 0.06 22.95 12.29
C GLU A 274 -0.03 24.41 11.80
N SER A 275 0.61 24.70 10.68
CA SER A 275 0.56 26.05 10.06
C SER A 275 -0.76 26.34 9.32
N GLY A 276 -1.64 25.34 9.15
CA GLY A 276 -2.85 25.42 8.32
C GLY A 276 -2.56 25.56 6.83
N ARG A 277 -1.36 25.23 6.36
CA ARG A 277 -1.07 25.06 4.94
C ARG A 277 -1.90 23.91 4.39
N LEU A 278 -1.92 22.79 5.10
CA LEU A 278 -2.90 21.72 4.90
C LEU A 278 -4.10 21.90 5.84
N ALA A 279 -5.31 21.80 5.29
CA ALA A 279 -6.54 21.71 6.08
C ALA A 279 -6.73 20.32 6.68
N GLY A 280 -6.21 19.28 6.04
CA GLY A 280 -6.26 17.92 6.52
C GLY A 280 -5.35 16.98 5.74
N TYR A 281 -4.94 15.91 6.39
CA TYR A 281 -4.17 14.81 5.80
C TYR A 281 -4.84 13.49 6.13
N ALA A 282 -5.13 12.67 5.12
CA ALA A 282 -5.52 11.29 5.33
C ALA A 282 -4.52 10.36 4.67
N GLY A 283 -4.17 9.30 5.36
CA GLY A 283 -3.18 8.35 4.89
C GLY A 283 -3.46 6.94 5.36
N ASP A 284 -2.93 5.99 4.61
CA ASP A 284 -3.07 4.57 4.90
C ASP A 284 -1.71 3.87 5.04
N VAL A 285 -0.64 4.63 4.87
CA VAL A 285 0.73 4.10 4.78
C VAL A 285 1.63 4.76 5.82
N TRP A 286 2.55 3.96 6.37
CA TRP A 286 3.40 4.34 7.47
C TRP A 286 4.87 3.99 7.21
N PHE A 287 5.79 4.69 7.86
CA PHE A 287 7.18 4.30 7.89
C PHE A 287 7.84 4.71 9.22
N PRO A 288 8.44 3.73 9.97
CA PRO A 288 8.37 2.28 9.71
C PRO A 288 6.94 1.73 9.83
N GLN A 289 6.73 0.51 9.34
CA GLN A 289 5.44 -0.18 9.44
C GLN A 289 5.64 -1.55 10.11
N PRO A 290 4.91 -1.85 11.21
CA PRO A 290 3.93 -0.99 11.89
C PRO A 290 4.54 0.27 12.50
N ALA A 291 3.77 1.36 12.52
CA ALA A 291 4.23 2.62 13.10
C ALA A 291 4.39 2.51 14.62
N PRO A 292 5.47 3.01 15.22
CA PRO A 292 5.65 3.07 16.66
C PRO A 292 4.55 3.90 17.33
N LYS A 293 4.37 3.70 18.65
CA LYS A 293 3.31 4.38 19.40
C LYS A 293 3.48 5.91 19.43
N ASP A 294 4.70 6.37 19.39
CA ASP A 294 5.11 7.78 19.41
C ASP A 294 5.27 8.40 18.01
N HIS A 295 4.86 7.70 16.96
CA HIS A 295 4.93 8.24 15.60
C HIS A 295 4.11 9.53 15.49
N PRO A 296 4.68 10.66 14.99
CA PRO A 296 4.03 11.96 15.03
C PRO A 296 2.70 12.03 14.25
N TRP A 297 2.53 11.21 13.22
CA TRP A 297 1.27 11.14 12.48
C TRP A 297 0.10 10.53 13.26
N ARG A 298 0.34 9.97 14.46
CA ARG A 298 -0.75 9.49 15.32
C ARG A 298 -1.46 10.60 16.07
N THR A 299 -0.79 11.74 16.27
CA THR A 299 -1.26 12.85 17.09
C THR A 299 -1.32 14.19 16.35
N MET A 300 -0.89 14.24 15.07
CA MET A 300 -0.99 15.45 14.27
C MET A 300 -2.45 15.92 14.12
N PRO A 301 -2.71 17.24 14.02
CA PRO A 301 -4.07 17.73 13.91
C PRO A 301 -4.72 17.37 12.58
N HIS A 302 -6.06 17.28 12.55
CA HIS A 302 -6.86 17.13 11.34
C HIS A 302 -6.44 15.99 10.41
N HIS A 303 -6.16 14.82 11.01
CA HIS A 303 -5.76 13.65 10.23
C HIS A 303 -6.80 12.54 10.21
N GLY A 304 -6.76 11.72 9.15
CA GLY A 304 -7.52 10.49 8.99
C GLY A 304 -6.58 9.33 8.61
N MET A 305 -5.77 8.87 9.57
CA MET A 305 -4.82 7.77 9.33
C MET A 305 -5.44 6.41 9.56
N THR A 306 -5.20 5.47 8.66
CA THR A 306 -5.62 4.07 8.75
C THR A 306 -4.41 3.11 8.70
N PRO A 307 -4.52 1.87 9.20
CA PRO A 307 -3.37 0.97 9.39
C PRO A 307 -3.07 0.11 8.15
N HIS A 308 -2.94 0.72 6.98
CA HIS A 308 -2.62 0.09 5.68
C HIS A 308 -3.68 -0.92 5.24
N ILE A 309 -4.94 -0.50 5.25
CA ILE A 309 -6.10 -1.34 4.89
C ILE A 309 -6.79 -0.95 3.59
N SER A 310 -6.39 0.14 2.94
CA SER A 310 -7.04 0.63 1.72
C SER A 310 -7.12 -0.44 0.63
N GLY A 311 -6.07 -1.25 0.51
CA GLY A 311 -5.99 -2.34 -0.44
C GLY A 311 -6.40 -3.71 0.10
N THR A 312 -6.92 -3.83 1.32
CA THR A 312 -7.17 -5.13 1.99
C THR A 312 -8.63 -5.38 2.32
N SER A 313 -9.56 -4.79 1.57
CA SER A 313 -10.97 -5.14 1.71
C SER A 313 -11.21 -6.64 1.49
N LEU A 314 -12.30 -7.19 2.02
CA LEU A 314 -12.65 -8.60 1.79
C LEU A 314 -12.73 -8.93 0.29
N SER A 315 -13.23 -8.00 -0.51
CA SER A 315 -13.26 -8.14 -1.97
C SER A 315 -11.86 -8.18 -2.60
N ALA A 316 -10.91 -7.38 -2.09
CA ALA A 316 -9.52 -7.43 -2.53
C ALA A 316 -8.85 -8.75 -2.11
N GLN A 317 -9.11 -9.21 -0.89
CA GLN A 317 -8.57 -10.47 -0.40
C GLN A 317 -9.06 -11.68 -1.21
N ALA A 318 -10.31 -11.69 -1.64
CA ALA A 318 -10.81 -12.71 -2.57
C ALA A 318 -10.03 -12.70 -3.90
N ARG A 319 -9.74 -11.50 -4.44
CA ARG A 319 -8.93 -11.36 -5.65
C ARG A 319 -7.46 -11.75 -5.43
N TYR A 320 -6.89 -11.46 -4.25
CA TYR A 320 -5.56 -11.95 -3.89
C TYR A 320 -5.49 -13.47 -3.89
N ALA A 321 -6.47 -14.11 -3.26
CA ALA A 321 -6.55 -15.57 -3.21
C ALA A 321 -6.65 -16.16 -4.62
N ALA A 322 -7.56 -15.66 -5.44
CA ALA A 322 -7.77 -16.14 -6.81
C ALA A 322 -6.52 -15.93 -7.69
N GLY A 323 -5.91 -14.75 -7.65
CA GLY A 323 -4.71 -14.48 -8.45
C GLY A 323 -3.48 -15.25 -7.97
N THR A 324 -3.33 -15.45 -6.66
CA THR A 324 -2.26 -16.29 -6.11
C THR A 324 -2.43 -17.74 -6.54
N LEU A 325 -3.66 -18.26 -6.50
CA LEU A 325 -3.99 -19.60 -6.98
C LEU A 325 -3.66 -19.74 -8.48
N GLU A 326 -4.08 -18.79 -9.32
CA GLU A 326 -3.79 -18.79 -10.76
C GLU A 326 -2.27 -18.82 -11.05
N ILE A 327 -1.49 -18.00 -10.31
CA ILE A 327 -0.01 -18.02 -10.45
C ILE A 327 0.54 -19.40 -10.08
N LEU A 328 0.07 -20.01 -9.00
CA LEU A 328 0.51 -21.32 -8.55
C LEU A 328 0.09 -22.44 -9.50
N GLU A 329 -1.11 -22.42 -10.05
CA GLU A 329 -1.59 -23.34 -11.06
C GLU A 329 -0.68 -23.29 -12.30
N CYS A 330 -0.42 -22.09 -12.81
CA CYS A 330 0.51 -21.90 -13.92
C CYS A 330 1.90 -22.45 -13.60
N TRP A 331 2.39 -22.19 -12.39
CA TRP A 331 3.70 -22.67 -11.95
C TRP A 331 3.80 -24.20 -11.89
N PHE A 332 2.86 -24.87 -11.26
CA PHE A 332 2.84 -26.32 -11.12
C PHE A 332 2.62 -27.05 -12.47
N GLU A 333 1.75 -26.50 -13.30
CA GLU A 333 1.47 -27.03 -14.63
C GLU A 333 2.49 -26.63 -15.69
N LYS A 334 3.51 -25.84 -15.33
CA LYS A 334 4.53 -25.28 -16.23
C LYS A 334 3.92 -24.48 -17.40
N ARG A 335 2.78 -23.85 -17.14
CA ARG A 335 2.15 -22.90 -18.06
C ARG A 335 2.73 -21.50 -17.87
N PRO A 336 2.73 -20.63 -18.89
CA PRO A 336 3.13 -19.24 -18.73
C PRO A 336 2.26 -18.54 -17.68
N ILE A 337 2.91 -17.86 -16.73
CA ILE A 337 2.24 -16.90 -15.84
C ILE A 337 1.85 -15.68 -16.68
N ARG A 338 0.69 -15.10 -16.42
CA ARG A 338 0.20 -13.91 -17.12
C ARG A 338 1.21 -12.78 -17.04
N GLU A 339 1.43 -12.12 -18.17
CA GLU A 339 2.42 -11.05 -18.28
C GLU A 339 2.19 -9.92 -17.28
N GLU A 340 0.93 -9.59 -16.98
CA GLU A 340 0.59 -8.57 -16.01
C GLU A 340 0.95 -8.91 -14.55
N TYR A 341 1.15 -10.18 -14.23
CA TYR A 341 1.57 -10.62 -12.89
C TYR A 341 3.09 -10.66 -12.73
N LEU A 342 3.83 -10.73 -13.83
CA LEU A 342 5.28 -10.86 -13.78
C LEU A 342 5.97 -9.54 -13.42
N ILE A 343 6.95 -9.63 -12.52
CA ILE A 343 7.87 -8.55 -12.16
C ILE A 343 9.30 -8.95 -12.55
N VAL A 344 9.72 -10.17 -12.23
CA VAL A 344 10.98 -10.76 -12.66
C VAL A 344 10.69 -12.13 -13.27
N ASP A 345 11.20 -12.39 -14.45
CA ASP A 345 11.16 -13.70 -15.10
C ASP A 345 12.41 -13.91 -15.95
N LYS A 346 12.95 -15.15 -15.93
CA LYS A 346 14.13 -15.54 -16.72
C LYS A 346 15.31 -14.58 -16.55
N GLY A 347 15.59 -14.16 -15.32
CA GLY A 347 16.75 -13.34 -14.98
C GLY A 347 16.66 -11.89 -15.47
N LYS A 348 15.47 -11.34 -15.66
CA LYS A 348 15.26 -9.93 -16.03
C LYS A 348 13.93 -9.40 -15.54
N LEU A 349 13.78 -8.08 -15.45
CA LEU A 349 12.48 -7.46 -15.28
C LEU A 349 11.55 -7.85 -16.44
N ALA A 350 10.33 -8.25 -16.11
CA ALA A 350 9.36 -8.80 -17.06
C ALA A 350 7.94 -8.27 -16.78
N GLY A 351 7.10 -8.34 -17.82
CA GLY A 351 5.70 -8.01 -17.72
C GLY A 351 5.37 -6.52 -17.62
N THR A 352 4.08 -6.22 -17.58
CA THR A 352 3.61 -4.83 -17.51
C THR A 352 3.75 -4.23 -16.10
N GLY A 353 3.78 -5.07 -15.06
CA GLY A 353 4.02 -4.67 -13.66
C GLY A 353 5.45 -4.16 -13.46
N ALA A 354 6.41 -4.74 -14.16
CA ALA A 354 7.82 -4.36 -14.11
C ALA A 354 8.11 -2.91 -14.57
N ARG A 355 7.19 -2.26 -15.27
CA ARG A 355 7.32 -0.82 -15.61
C ARG A 355 7.40 0.07 -14.37
N SER A 356 6.86 -0.37 -13.24
CA SER A 356 6.99 0.29 -11.95
C SER A 356 8.38 0.10 -11.31
N TYR A 357 9.19 -0.82 -11.84
CA TYR A 357 10.51 -1.22 -11.35
C TYR A 357 11.58 -1.15 -12.45
N SER A 358 11.54 -0.11 -13.32
CA SER A 358 12.50 0.05 -14.43
C SER A 358 13.92 0.34 -13.96
N ALA A 359 14.92 0.23 -14.84
CA ALA A 359 16.37 0.06 -14.57
C ALA A 359 17.04 0.86 -13.44
N GLY A 360 16.47 1.99 -12.95
CA GLY A 360 16.89 2.65 -11.72
C GLY A 360 16.29 2.06 -10.45
N ASP A 361 15.32 1.18 -10.55
CA ASP A 361 14.46 0.72 -9.45
C ASP A 361 14.79 -0.69 -8.96
N ALA A 362 15.49 -1.51 -9.78
CA ALA A 362 15.89 -2.87 -9.40
C ALA A 362 16.83 -2.88 -8.17
N THR A 363 17.62 -1.82 -7.99
CA THR A 363 18.53 -1.65 -6.83
C THR A 363 17.83 -1.18 -5.56
N ARG A 364 16.58 -0.79 -5.62
CA ARG A 364 15.83 -0.12 -4.53
C ARG A 364 15.10 -1.04 -3.60
N GLY A 365 14.53 -2.12 -4.10
CA GLY A 365 14.02 -3.15 -3.20
C GLY A 365 15.12 -3.59 -2.25
N ALA A 366 16.35 -3.75 -2.78
CA ALA A 366 17.56 -4.02 -2.02
C ALA A 366 17.90 -2.90 -1.04
N GLU A 367 17.86 -1.66 -1.46
CA GLU A 367 18.22 -0.51 -0.63
C GLU A 367 17.16 -0.23 0.44
N GLN A 368 15.87 -0.37 0.13
CA GLN A 368 14.81 -0.29 1.12
C GLN A 368 14.85 -1.42 2.12
N ALA A 369 15.08 -2.64 1.67
CA ALA A 369 15.26 -3.79 2.54
C ALA A 369 16.51 -3.61 3.44
N ARG A 370 17.62 -3.14 2.88
CA ARG A 370 18.85 -2.83 3.64
C ARG A 370 18.61 -1.71 4.64
N ARG A 371 18.01 -0.60 4.26
CA ARG A 371 17.68 0.51 5.19
C ARG A 371 16.67 0.09 6.25
N TYR A 372 15.75 -0.82 5.95
CA TYR A 372 14.85 -1.39 6.96
C TYR A 372 15.65 -2.18 8.01
N GLU A 373 16.58 -3.04 7.60
CA GLU A 373 17.43 -3.79 8.52
C GLU A 373 18.39 -2.88 9.30
N GLU A 374 18.98 -1.86 8.66
CA GLU A 374 19.83 -0.85 9.31
C GLU A 374 19.05 -0.08 10.39
N ASN A 375 17.83 0.39 10.09
CA ASN A 375 16.98 1.08 11.05
C ASN A 375 16.53 0.16 12.20
N LYS A 376 16.28 -1.11 11.91
CA LYS A 376 15.97 -2.13 12.91
C LYS A 376 17.17 -2.41 13.83
N THR A 377 18.37 -2.43 13.29
CA THR A 377 19.61 -2.59 14.04
C THR A 377 19.89 -1.35 14.88
N ALA A 378 19.73 -0.15 14.35
CA ALA A 378 19.88 1.10 15.07
C ALA A 378 18.88 1.24 16.24
N ALA A 379 17.64 0.83 16.04
CA ALA A 379 16.63 0.79 17.12
C ALA A 379 16.98 -0.23 18.22
N ARG A 380 17.63 -1.34 17.88
CA ARG A 380 18.11 -2.32 18.86
C ARG A 380 19.31 -1.81 19.68
N THR A 381 20.23 -1.07 19.05
CA THR A 381 21.39 -0.48 19.73
C THR A 381 21.05 0.75 20.56
N SER A 382 19.98 1.47 20.25
CA SER A 382 19.50 2.63 21.02
C SER A 382 18.65 2.27 22.25
N GLY A 383 18.42 0.98 22.52
CA GLY A 383 17.61 0.51 23.65
C GLY A 383 16.11 0.82 23.53
N GLN A 384 15.67 1.41 22.41
CA GLN A 384 14.26 1.57 22.13
C GLN A 384 13.69 0.23 21.62
N PRO A 385 12.61 -0.28 22.24
CA PRO A 385 12.08 -1.57 21.84
C PRO A 385 11.45 -1.46 20.44
N PHE A 386 12.08 -2.06 19.46
CA PHE A 386 11.40 -2.55 18.26
C PHE A 386 10.53 -3.74 18.69
N ALA A 387 9.65 -3.47 19.63
CA ALA A 387 8.78 -4.48 20.17
C ALA A 387 7.49 -4.53 19.35
N CYS A 388 7.49 -5.38 18.37
CA CYS A 388 6.26 -6.12 18.08
C CYS A 388 6.05 -7.09 19.26
N ARG A 389 5.76 -6.58 20.45
CA ARG A 389 5.12 -7.36 21.49
C ARG A 389 3.67 -7.45 21.13
N ILE A 390 3.27 -8.60 20.60
CA ILE A 390 1.92 -9.10 20.72
C ILE A 390 1.71 -9.23 22.22
N VAL A 391 1.00 -8.30 22.83
CA VAL A 391 0.46 -8.48 24.17
C VAL A 391 -0.72 -9.40 23.96
N GLY A 392 -0.50 -10.68 24.20
CA GLY A 392 -1.56 -11.60 24.51
C GLY A 392 -2.09 -11.25 25.91
N GLY A 393 -3.37 -11.06 26.00
CA GLY A 393 -4.12 -10.85 27.20
C GLY A 393 -5.57 -10.66 26.80
#